data_c830f4e9189e1e739f4e46aceb367b3e
#
_entry.id   c830f4e9189e1e739f4e46aceb367b3e
#
_cell.length_a   1.000
_cell.length_b   1.000
_cell.length_c   1.000
_cell.angle_alpha   90.00
_cell.angle_beta   90.00
_cell.angle_gamma   90.00
#
_symmetry.space_group_name_H-M   'P 1'
#
loop_
_entity.id
_entity.type
_entity.pdbx_description
1 polymer ?
#
loop_
_entity_poly.entity_id
_entity_poly.type
_entity_poly.pdbx_seq_one_letter_code
_entity_poly.pdbx_strand_id
1 'polypeptide(L)'
;MKLIMRQLQQTGYRVDAKIYNAVEFGLPQKRRRLYIVGLHKDEHIQPELPDPPSVELPLLSSFLDEDYGALGAQPGKRQGTARRNLKQFQQVMEENGIDGDQETWVVDVDASKRFVSAEHEICPTLTYSRASGFWLTSRRRRMNTAEMWRLQGFPVEEITPLASARMMGQLAGNSMCVPILTHIFDYLLPCLFDFD
;
A
#
# COMPACT_ATOMS: atom_id res chain seq x y z
N MET A 1 14.64 -12.90 -11.82
CA MET A 1 13.37 -13.33 -12.46
C MET A 1 13.52 -14.54 -13.34
N LYS A 2 14.34 -14.53 -14.39
CA LYS A 2 14.51 -15.69 -15.34
C LYS A 2 14.79 -17.03 -14.65
N LEU A 3 15.59 -17.06 -13.58
CA LEU A 3 15.89 -18.30 -12.84
C LEU A 3 14.68 -18.88 -12.13
N ILE A 4 13.88 -18.03 -11.45
CA ILE A 4 12.66 -18.46 -10.73
C ILE A 4 11.66 -19.04 -11.73
N MET A 5 11.41 -18.32 -12.84
CA MET A 5 10.49 -18.77 -13.89
C MET A 5 10.93 -20.14 -14.46
N ARG A 6 12.23 -20.28 -14.75
CA ARG A 6 12.77 -21.55 -15.25
C ARG A 6 12.60 -22.70 -14.26
N GLN A 7 12.83 -22.46 -12.96
CA GLN A 7 12.65 -23.50 -11.94
C GLN A 7 11.18 -23.89 -11.79
N LEU A 8 10.25 -22.94 -11.76
CA LEU A 8 8.83 -23.25 -11.75
C LEU A 8 8.40 -24.05 -12.99
N GLN A 9 8.90 -23.71 -14.16
CA GLN A 9 8.64 -24.47 -15.39
C GLN A 9 9.19 -25.91 -15.33
N GLN A 10 10.35 -26.11 -14.68
CA GLN A 10 10.93 -27.44 -14.48
C GLN A 10 10.10 -28.31 -13.51
N THR A 11 9.36 -27.70 -12.59
CA THR A 11 8.49 -28.43 -11.65
C THR A 11 7.09 -28.70 -12.18
N GLY A 12 6.85 -28.49 -13.47
CA GLY A 12 5.59 -28.86 -14.11
C GLY A 12 4.56 -27.74 -14.24
N TYR A 13 4.98 -26.46 -14.08
CA TYR A 13 4.09 -25.31 -14.23
C TYR A 13 4.33 -24.54 -15.53
N ARG A 14 3.24 -24.03 -16.11
CA ARG A 14 3.28 -22.91 -17.06
C ARG A 14 3.20 -21.63 -16.23
N VAL A 15 4.03 -20.64 -16.53
CA VAL A 15 4.22 -19.50 -15.62
C VAL A 15 4.17 -18.19 -16.41
N ASP A 16 3.47 -17.22 -15.88
CA ASP A 16 3.56 -15.82 -16.30
C ASP A 16 3.91 -14.91 -15.10
N ALA A 17 4.49 -13.74 -15.39
CA ALA A 17 4.91 -12.81 -14.36
C ALA A 17 4.78 -11.36 -14.82
N LYS A 18 4.09 -10.55 -14.03
CA LYS A 18 3.86 -9.13 -14.30
C LYS A 18 4.08 -8.27 -13.07
N ILE A 19 4.54 -7.06 -13.28
CA ILE A 19 4.65 -6.06 -12.20
C ILE A 19 3.43 -5.18 -12.26
N TYR A 20 2.68 -5.13 -11.15
CA TYR A 20 1.59 -4.19 -10.96
C TYR A 20 1.93 -3.14 -9.92
N ASN A 21 1.32 -1.96 -10.05
CA ASN A 21 1.38 -0.89 -9.09
C ASN A 21 -0.03 -0.62 -8.55
N ALA A 22 -0.19 -0.46 -7.24
CA ALA A 22 -1.50 -0.28 -6.61
C ALA A 22 -2.28 0.93 -7.17
N VAL A 23 -1.60 1.98 -7.63
CA VAL A 23 -2.24 3.14 -8.26
C VAL A 23 -3.00 2.79 -9.54
N GLU A 24 -2.57 1.77 -10.26
CA GLU A 24 -3.22 1.29 -11.49
C GLU A 24 -4.54 0.57 -11.20
N PHE A 25 -4.82 0.31 -9.92
CA PHE A 25 -6.00 -0.39 -9.42
C PHE A 25 -6.85 0.46 -8.48
N GLY A 26 -6.74 1.80 -8.58
CA GLY A 26 -7.56 2.74 -7.81
C GLY A 26 -7.15 2.91 -6.35
N LEU A 27 -5.96 2.47 -5.95
CA LEU A 27 -5.44 2.70 -4.60
C LEU A 27 -4.38 3.81 -4.62
N PRO A 28 -4.52 4.91 -3.89
CA PRO A 28 -3.55 6.00 -3.86
C PRO A 28 -2.30 5.61 -3.05
N GLN A 29 -1.62 4.54 -3.49
CA GLN A 29 -0.42 3.99 -2.88
C GLN A 29 0.62 3.62 -3.95
N LYS A 30 1.84 4.13 -3.82
CA LYS A 30 2.98 3.71 -4.64
C LYS A 30 3.47 2.33 -4.19
N ARG A 31 2.83 1.25 -4.63
CA ARG A 31 3.19 -0.12 -4.28
C ARG A 31 3.33 -0.98 -5.52
N ARG A 32 4.55 -1.05 -6.02
CA ARG A 32 4.91 -1.94 -7.13
C ARG A 32 5.30 -3.31 -6.58
N ARG A 33 4.70 -4.36 -7.12
CA ARG A 33 4.98 -5.75 -6.74
C ARG A 33 5.00 -6.64 -7.96
N LEU A 34 5.89 -7.63 -7.93
CA LEU A 34 5.94 -8.70 -8.92
C LEU A 34 4.91 -9.76 -8.52
N TYR A 35 4.00 -10.06 -9.44
CA TYR A 35 3.06 -11.16 -9.34
C TYR A 35 3.52 -12.26 -10.30
N ILE A 36 3.54 -13.48 -9.81
CA ILE A 36 3.89 -14.67 -10.56
C ILE A 36 2.72 -15.63 -10.43
N VAL A 37 2.15 -16.05 -11.57
CA VAL A 37 1.10 -17.04 -11.63
C VAL A 37 1.66 -18.28 -12.29
N GLY A 38 1.40 -19.45 -11.70
CA GLY A 38 1.76 -20.75 -12.23
C GLY A 38 0.54 -21.64 -12.29
N LEU A 39 0.21 -22.15 -13.47
CA LEU A 39 -0.80 -23.20 -13.67
C LEU A 39 -0.09 -24.53 -13.94
N HIS A 40 -0.58 -25.62 -13.33
CA HIS A 40 0.00 -26.93 -13.57
C HIS A 40 -0.16 -27.31 -15.04
N LYS A 41 0.76 -28.08 -15.59
CA LYS A 41 0.76 -28.43 -17.03
C LYS A 41 -0.44 -29.27 -17.45
N ASP A 42 -1.07 -29.96 -16.51
CA ASP A 42 -2.27 -30.73 -16.75
C ASP A 42 -3.48 -29.84 -17.08
N GLU A 43 -3.44 -28.57 -16.61
CA GLU A 43 -4.37 -27.56 -17.08
C GLU A 43 -4.00 -27.15 -18.49
N HIS A 44 -4.91 -27.26 -19.45
CA HIS A 44 -4.62 -26.99 -20.87
C HIS A 44 -4.48 -25.50 -21.21
N ILE A 45 -4.46 -24.63 -20.19
CA ILE A 45 -4.47 -23.18 -20.31
C ILE A 45 -3.07 -22.63 -20.08
N GLN A 46 -2.70 -21.62 -20.87
CA GLN A 46 -1.50 -20.80 -20.64
C GLN A 46 -1.88 -19.66 -19.70
N PRO A 47 -1.24 -19.52 -18.52
CA PRO A 47 -1.47 -18.34 -17.70
C PRO A 47 -0.98 -17.11 -18.44
N GLU A 48 -1.82 -16.09 -18.49
CA GLU A 48 -1.49 -14.78 -18.99
C GLU A 48 -2.04 -13.76 -17.99
N LEU A 49 -1.17 -12.92 -17.44
CA LEU A 49 -1.60 -11.92 -16.48
C LEU A 49 -2.21 -10.72 -17.24
N PRO A 50 -3.48 -10.35 -16.93
CA PRO A 50 -4.17 -9.28 -17.65
C PRO A 50 -3.48 -7.92 -17.49
N ASP A 51 -3.74 -6.99 -18.40
CA ASP A 51 -3.31 -5.60 -18.23
C ASP A 51 -4.11 -4.92 -17.11
N PRO A 52 -3.55 -3.92 -16.42
CA PRO A 52 -4.28 -3.17 -15.41
C PRO A 52 -5.57 -2.58 -15.98
N PRO A 53 -6.67 -2.53 -15.19
CA PRO A 53 -7.91 -1.91 -15.63
C PRO A 53 -7.73 -0.40 -15.81
N SER A 54 -8.56 0.21 -16.66
CA SER A 54 -8.64 1.67 -16.75
C SER A 54 -9.55 2.17 -15.63
N VAL A 55 -8.95 2.60 -14.51
CA VAL A 55 -9.68 3.14 -13.36
C VAL A 55 -9.16 4.53 -13.01
N GLU A 56 -10.06 5.40 -12.58
CA GLU A 56 -9.69 6.69 -12.02
C GLU A 56 -9.06 6.49 -10.64
N LEU A 57 -7.99 7.24 -10.33
CA LEU A 57 -7.36 7.21 -9.02
C LEU A 57 -8.12 8.13 -8.06
N PRO A 58 -8.78 7.60 -7.02
CA PRO A 58 -9.45 8.42 -6.03
C PRO A 58 -8.46 9.27 -5.23
N LEU A 59 -8.95 10.37 -4.64
CA LEU A 59 -8.16 11.20 -3.74
C LEU A 59 -7.75 10.39 -2.51
N LEU A 60 -6.54 10.64 -2.00
CA LEU A 60 -6.07 10.00 -0.77
C LEU A 60 -7.01 10.23 0.42
N SER A 61 -7.62 11.43 0.48
CA SER A 61 -8.55 11.80 1.55
C SER A 61 -9.74 10.86 1.70
N SER A 62 -10.19 10.20 0.64
CA SER A 62 -11.29 9.22 0.70
C SER A 62 -10.93 7.91 1.43
N PHE A 63 -9.65 7.67 1.68
CA PHE A 63 -9.14 6.52 2.43
C PHE A 63 -8.80 6.87 3.88
N LEU A 64 -8.88 8.16 4.25
CA LEU A 64 -8.54 8.66 5.57
C LEU A 64 -9.78 8.93 6.41
N ASP A 65 -9.67 8.67 7.69
CA ASP A 65 -10.74 9.03 8.63
C ASP A 65 -10.86 10.54 8.76
N GLU A 66 -12.10 11.02 8.92
CA GLU A 66 -12.34 12.40 9.31
C GLU A 66 -11.81 12.63 10.75
N ASP A 67 -11.18 13.79 10.96
CA ASP A 67 -10.65 14.12 12.28
C ASP A 67 -11.78 14.53 13.23
N TYR A 68 -12.19 13.61 14.09
CA TYR A 68 -13.02 13.94 15.25
C TYR A 68 -12.15 14.44 16.42
N GLY A 69 -11.63 15.67 16.31
CA GLY A 69 -11.20 16.48 17.45
C GLY A 69 -9.97 16.05 18.26
N ALA A 70 -9.27 15.02 17.88
CA ALA A 70 -7.97 14.73 18.46
C ALA A 70 -6.88 15.31 17.54
N LEU A 71 -6.41 16.50 17.83
CA LEU A 71 -5.11 16.97 17.35
C LEU A 71 -4.11 15.84 17.60
N GLY A 72 -3.73 15.13 16.57
CA GLY A 72 -2.87 13.97 16.67
C GLY A 72 -1.62 14.35 17.43
N ALA A 73 -1.34 13.64 18.51
CA ALA A 73 -0.19 13.93 19.33
C ALA A 73 1.07 13.93 18.47
N GLN A 74 1.78 15.05 18.43
CA GLN A 74 3.11 15.13 17.85
C GLN A 74 3.95 13.94 18.31
N PRO A 75 4.88 13.43 17.48
CA PRO A 75 5.74 12.33 17.89
C PRO A 75 6.30 12.59 19.30
N GLY A 76 6.04 11.68 20.22
CA GLY A 76 6.39 11.86 21.64
C GLY A 76 7.89 12.04 21.84
N LYS A 77 8.29 12.52 23.04
CA LYS A 77 9.70 12.78 23.40
C LYS A 77 10.62 11.58 23.16
N ARG A 78 10.12 10.34 23.25
CA ARG A 78 10.88 9.10 22.98
C ARG A 78 11.06 8.82 21.49
N GLN A 79 10.39 9.56 20.60
CA GLN A 79 10.49 9.44 19.14
C GLN A 79 11.34 10.56 18.53
N GLY A 80 12.53 10.75 19.07
CA GLY A 80 13.42 11.87 18.71
C GLY A 80 13.73 11.97 17.20
N THR A 81 13.87 10.82 16.52
CA THR A 81 14.08 10.79 15.06
C THR A 81 12.84 11.29 14.32
N ALA A 82 11.66 10.75 14.63
CA ALA A 82 10.42 11.15 13.97
C ALA A 82 10.13 12.66 14.16
N ARG A 83 10.31 13.16 15.39
CA ARG A 83 10.13 14.60 15.70
C ARG A 83 11.09 15.49 14.91
N ARG A 84 12.36 15.10 14.82
CA ARG A 84 13.36 15.84 14.05
C ARG A 84 13.01 15.83 12.56
N ASN A 85 12.66 14.68 12.01
CA ASN A 85 12.32 14.53 10.61
C ASN A 85 11.06 15.34 10.26
N LEU A 86 10.04 15.31 11.14
CA LEU A 86 8.84 16.12 10.95
C LEU A 86 9.17 17.62 10.96
N LYS A 87 9.95 18.09 11.95
CA LYS A 87 10.36 19.49 12.01
C LYS A 87 11.14 19.94 10.76
N GLN A 88 12.06 19.09 10.30
CA GLN A 88 12.81 19.36 9.08
C GLN A 88 11.90 19.46 7.86
N PHE A 89 10.92 18.55 7.75
CA PHE A 89 9.96 18.57 6.66
C PHE A 89 9.06 19.81 6.71
N GLN A 90 8.55 20.17 7.91
CA GLN A 90 7.74 21.39 8.10
C GLN A 90 8.51 22.66 7.68
N GLN A 91 9.80 22.75 8.00
CA GLN A 91 10.64 23.85 7.56
C GLN A 91 10.74 23.91 6.02
N VAL A 92 10.91 22.77 5.35
CA VAL A 92 10.94 22.72 3.88
C VAL A 92 9.61 23.17 3.28
N MET A 93 8.48 22.80 3.90
CA MET A 93 7.15 23.25 3.45
C MET A 93 7.00 24.76 3.57
N GLU A 94 7.38 25.34 4.73
CA GLU A 94 7.35 26.78 4.97
C GLU A 94 8.22 27.55 3.95
N GLU A 95 9.44 27.07 3.71
CA GLU A 95 10.39 27.67 2.73
C GLU A 95 9.85 27.64 1.29
N ASN A 96 8.98 26.66 0.95
CA ASN A 96 8.38 26.52 -0.38
C ASN A 96 6.94 27.06 -0.46
N GLY A 97 6.42 27.67 0.60
CA GLY A 97 5.06 28.23 0.63
C GLY A 97 3.96 27.17 0.54
N ILE A 98 4.23 25.95 0.98
CA ILE A 98 3.28 24.84 0.96
C ILE A 98 2.47 24.82 2.26
N ASP A 99 1.14 24.87 2.16
CA ASP A 99 0.23 24.76 3.30
C ASP A 99 -0.11 23.30 3.58
N GLY A 100 0.56 22.70 4.55
CA GLY A 100 0.34 21.33 4.93
C GLY A 100 -0.99 21.04 5.60
N ASP A 101 -1.77 22.05 5.95
CA ASP A 101 -3.13 21.87 6.47
C ASP A 101 -4.15 21.74 5.34
N GLN A 102 -3.85 22.33 4.19
CA GLN A 102 -4.68 22.28 2.99
C GLN A 102 -4.35 21.08 2.10
N GLU A 103 -3.07 20.74 2.02
CA GLU A 103 -2.55 19.68 1.17
C GLU A 103 -2.08 18.48 2.00
N THR A 104 -2.48 17.26 1.61
CA THR A 104 -2.06 16.06 2.34
C THR A 104 -0.72 15.54 1.82
N TRP A 105 0.32 15.78 2.60
CA TRP A 105 1.61 15.12 2.41
C TRP A 105 1.75 13.92 3.33
N VAL A 106 2.18 12.81 2.76
CA VAL A 106 2.44 11.56 3.49
C VAL A 106 3.93 11.42 3.73
N VAL A 107 4.36 11.61 4.98
CA VAL A 107 5.77 11.74 5.35
C VAL A 107 6.27 10.49 6.09
N ASP A 108 7.37 9.90 5.63
CA ASP A 108 8.08 8.85 6.35
C ASP A 108 8.97 9.44 7.46
N VAL A 109 8.35 9.77 8.58
CA VAL A 109 9.04 10.36 9.73
C VAL A 109 9.98 9.38 10.46
N ASP A 110 9.86 8.08 10.21
CA ASP A 110 10.71 7.05 10.83
C ASP A 110 11.94 6.68 9.98
N ALA A 111 12.05 7.27 8.78
CA ALA A 111 13.23 7.09 7.94
C ALA A 111 14.49 7.65 8.59
N SER A 112 15.65 7.14 8.19
CA SER A 112 16.91 7.78 8.57
C SER A 112 16.97 9.19 7.97
N LYS A 113 17.70 10.13 8.64
CA LYS A 113 17.84 11.52 8.19
C LYS A 113 18.23 11.65 6.70
N ARG A 114 18.93 10.65 6.17
CA ARG A 114 19.38 10.63 4.78
C ARG A 114 18.27 10.28 3.78
N PHE A 115 17.17 9.67 4.23
CA PHE A 115 16.14 9.08 3.39
C PHE A 115 14.72 9.54 3.74
N VAL A 116 14.60 10.67 4.46
CA VAL A 116 13.27 11.26 4.70
C VAL A 116 12.63 11.55 3.36
N SER A 117 11.48 10.95 3.13
CA SER A 117 10.68 11.13 1.93
C SER A 117 9.27 11.55 2.29
N ALA A 118 8.67 12.33 1.41
CA ALA A 118 7.27 12.70 1.49
C ALA A 118 6.66 12.62 0.09
N GLU A 119 5.41 12.26 0.03
CA GLU A 119 4.63 12.17 -1.21
C GLU A 119 3.37 12.99 -1.06
N HIS A 120 3.02 13.75 -2.11
CA HIS A 120 1.82 14.57 -2.13
C HIS A 120 0.63 13.74 -2.63
N GLU A 121 -0.46 13.71 -1.84
CA GLU A 121 -1.72 13.03 -2.15
C GLU A 121 -1.59 11.54 -2.55
N ILE A 122 -0.47 10.92 -2.16
CA ILE A 122 -0.22 9.51 -2.44
C ILE A 122 0.54 8.85 -1.28
N CYS A 123 0.15 7.64 -0.90
CA CYS A 123 0.82 6.91 0.17
C CYS A 123 2.09 6.21 -0.37
N PRO A 124 3.26 6.36 0.27
CA PRO A 124 4.40 5.50 -0.01
C PRO A 124 4.08 4.03 0.28
N THR A 125 4.91 3.11 -0.21
CA THR A 125 4.72 1.68 0.06
C THR A 125 4.61 1.39 1.55
N LEU A 126 3.46 0.90 2.00
CA LEU A 126 3.30 0.32 3.33
C LEU A 126 4.18 -0.92 3.45
N THR A 127 4.98 -0.99 4.51
CA THR A 127 5.91 -2.09 4.78
C THR A 127 5.79 -2.56 6.22
N TYR A 128 6.24 -3.76 6.51
CA TYR A 128 6.31 -4.31 7.88
C TYR A 128 6.97 -3.34 8.88
N SER A 129 8.04 -2.66 8.47
CA SER A 129 8.78 -1.74 9.32
C SER A 129 8.06 -0.41 9.57
N ARG A 130 7.02 -0.09 8.81
CA ARG A 130 6.19 1.13 8.94
C ARG A 130 4.85 0.86 9.61
N ALA A 131 4.82 -0.13 10.51
CA ALA A 131 3.63 -0.53 11.26
C ALA A 131 2.94 0.58 12.07
N SER A 132 3.66 1.66 12.40
CA SER A 132 3.10 2.82 13.10
C SER A 132 2.41 3.83 12.17
N GLY A 133 2.35 3.54 10.88
CA GLY A 133 1.81 4.44 9.86
C GLY A 133 2.73 5.63 9.53
N PHE A 134 2.51 6.22 8.36
CA PHE A 134 3.15 7.46 7.94
C PHE A 134 2.49 8.67 8.61
N TRP A 135 3.17 9.80 8.64
CA TRP A 135 2.60 11.07 9.11
C TRP A 135 1.79 11.73 8.00
N LEU A 136 0.59 12.16 8.33
CA LEU A 136 -0.32 12.91 7.46
C LEU A 136 -0.31 14.38 7.88
N THR A 137 0.08 15.28 6.97
CA THR A 137 0.20 16.71 7.31
C THR A 137 -1.14 17.34 7.59
N SER A 138 -2.11 17.19 6.70
CA SER A 138 -3.47 17.75 6.85
C SER A 138 -4.25 17.21 8.05
N ARG A 139 -3.84 16.05 8.58
CA ARG A 139 -4.45 15.44 9.78
C ARG A 139 -3.61 15.64 11.03
N ARG A 140 -2.39 16.17 10.91
CA ARG A 140 -1.42 16.37 11.99
C ARG A 140 -1.24 15.16 12.90
N ARG A 141 -1.34 13.95 12.34
CA ARG A 141 -1.20 12.66 13.03
C ARG A 141 -0.61 11.59 12.13
N ARG A 142 -0.27 10.47 12.73
CA ARG A 142 0.06 9.27 11.96
C ARG A 142 -1.21 8.65 11.36
N MET A 143 -1.04 8.05 10.21
CA MET A 143 -2.01 7.13 9.63
C MET A 143 -2.32 6.01 10.61
N ASN A 144 -3.59 5.72 10.83
CA ASN A 144 -4.02 4.61 11.68
C ASN A 144 -4.07 3.27 10.92
N THR A 145 -4.33 2.20 11.64
CA THR A 145 -4.33 0.86 11.05
C THR A 145 -5.49 0.64 10.09
N ALA A 146 -6.68 1.22 10.33
CA ALA A 146 -7.82 1.11 9.43
C ALA A 146 -7.53 1.78 8.09
N GLU A 147 -6.94 2.98 8.10
CA GLU A 147 -6.50 3.69 6.90
C GLU A 147 -5.45 2.88 6.12
N MET A 148 -4.50 2.24 6.83
CA MET A 148 -3.52 1.36 6.20
C MET A 148 -4.17 0.17 5.50
N TRP A 149 -5.21 -0.43 6.08
CA TRP A 149 -5.94 -1.54 5.49
C TRP A 149 -6.81 -1.10 4.30
N ARG A 150 -7.47 0.07 4.38
CA ARG A 150 -8.20 0.65 3.23
C ARG A 150 -7.28 0.86 2.04
N LEU A 151 -6.04 1.35 2.27
CA LEU A 151 -5.02 1.51 1.23
C LEU A 151 -4.50 0.19 0.64
N GLN A 152 -4.81 -0.95 1.25
CA GLN A 152 -4.61 -2.28 0.65
C GLN A 152 -5.88 -2.81 -0.03
N GLY A 153 -6.99 -2.06 0.02
CA GLY A 153 -8.27 -2.43 -0.59
C GLY A 153 -9.12 -3.35 0.27
N PHE A 154 -8.85 -3.46 1.58
CA PHE A 154 -9.67 -4.27 2.48
C PHE A 154 -10.90 -3.50 2.96
N PRO A 155 -12.07 -4.17 3.07
CA PRO A 155 -13.27 -3.62 3.68
C PRO A 155 -13.08 -3.59 5.21
N VAL A 156 -12.59 -2.47 5.73
CA VAL A 156 -12.19 -2.38 7.16
C VAL A 156 -13.36 -2.53 8.13
N GLU A 157 -14.56 -2.26 7.69
CA GLU A 157 -15.81 -2.44 8.45
C GLU A 157 -16.08 -3.91 8.76
N GLU A 158 -15.53 -4.83 7.96
CA GLU A 158 -15.65 -6.28 8.13
C GLU A 158 -14.48 -6.88 8.91
N ILE A 159 -13.44 -6.08 9.20
CA ILE A 159 -12.25 -6.56 9.89
C ILE A 159 -12.42 -6.40 11.41
N THR A 160 -12.50 -7.51 12.13
CA THR A 160 -12.38 -7.51 13.59
C THR A 160 -10.90 -7.57 14.00
N PRO A 161 -10.34 -6.52 14.63
CA PRO A 161 -8.95 -6.54 15.05
C PRO A 161 -8.73 -7.55 16.19
N LEU A 162 -8.08 -8.66 15.92
CA LEU A 162 -7.71 -9.68 16.91
C LEU A 162 -6.28 -9.53 17.44
N ALA A 163 -5.58 -8.48 17.03
CA ALA A 163 -4.18 -8.26 17.36
C ALA A 163 -3.94 -6.80 17.78
N SER A 164 -2.77 -6.52 18.36
CA SER A 164 -2.39 -5.14 18.70
C SER A 164 -2.31 -4.25 17.45
N ALA A 165 -2.54 -2.94 17.59
CA ALA A 165 -2.43 -1.98 16.48
C ALA A 165 -1.09 -2.09 15.75
N ARG A 166 0.01 -2.33 16.47
CA ARG A 166 1.33 -2.54 15.87
C ARG A 166 1.34 -3.78 14.98
N MET A 167 0.80 -4.91 15.44
CA MET A 167 0.75 -6.14 14.66
C MET A 167 -0.16 -5.98 13.45
N MET A 168 -1.33 -5.33 13.61
CA MET A 168 -2.22 -5.00 12.50
C MET A 168 -1.52 -4.15 11.44
N GLY A 169 -0.73 -3.15 11.83
CA GLY A 169 0.08 -2.35 10.91
C GLY A 169 1.17 -3.17 10.20
N GLN A 170 1.81 -4.12 10.89
CA GLN A 170 2.77 -5.05 10.28
C GLN A 170 2.11 -5.95 9.24
N LEU A 171 0.93 -6.47 9.54
CA LEU A 171 0.14 -7.30 8.63
C LEU A 171 -0.28 -6.49 7.39
N ALA A 172 -0.78 -5.27 7.56
CA ALA A 172 -1.10 -4.38 6.44
C ALA A 172 0.12 -4.13 5.53
N GLY A 173 1.32 -3.95 6.12
CA GLY A 173 2.56 -3.81 5.37
C GLY A 173 2.96 -5.06 4.58
N ASN A 174 2.61 -6.25 5.07
CA ASN A 174 2.91 -7.54 4.43
C ASN A 174 1.77 -8.03 3.51
N SER A 175 0.57 -7.46 3.59
CA SER A 175 -0.57 -7.89 2.80
C SER A 175 -0.37 -7.65 1.30
N MET A 176 -1.13 -8.34 0.50
CA MET A 176 -1.29 -8.06 -0.93
C MET A 176 -2.46 -7.10 -1.14
N CYS A 177 -2.43 -6.31 -2.21
CA CYS A 177 -3.54 -5.44 -2.58
C CYS A 177 -4.72 -6.27 -3.08
N VAL A 178 -5.87 -6.12 -2.44
CA VAL A 178 -7.10 -6.86 -2.78
C VAL A 178 -7.53 -6.62 -4.23
N PRO A 179 -7.63 -5.38 -4.74
CA PRO A 179 -8.06 -5.15 -6.13
C PRO A 179 -7.16 -5.81 -7.17
N ILE A 180 -5.85 -5.92 -6.91
CA ILE A 180 -4.93 -6.61 -7.82
C ILE A 180 -5.20 -8.11 -7.82
N LEU A 181 -5.40 -8.72 -6.64
CA LEU A 181 -5.70 -10.14 -6.55
C LEU A 181 -7.05 -10.46 -7.18
N THR A 182 -8.07 -9.67 -6.89
CA THR A 182 -9.40 -9.81 -7.51
C THR A 182 -9.29 -9.79 -9.02
N HIS A 183 -8.61 -8.79 -9.58
CA HIS A 183 -8.42 -8.67 -11.03
C HIS A 183 -7.70 -9.89 -11.65
N ILE A 184 -6.68 -10.42 -10.97
CA ILE A 184 -5.98 -11.62 -11.42
C ILE A 184 -6.92 -12.85 -11.37
N PHE A 185 -7.67 -13.03 -10.28
CA PHE A 185 -8.55 -14.17 -10.11
C PHE A 185 -9.77 -14.10 -11.03
N ASP A 186 -10.39 -12.93 -11.19
CA ASP A 186 -11.52 -12.73 -12.11
C ASP A 186 -11.15 -13.08 -13.56
N TYR A 187 -9.88 -12.90 -13.92
CA TYR A 187 -9.38 -13.28 -15.24
C TYR A 187 -9.06 -14.78 -15.33
N LEU A 188 -8.43 -15.36 -14.32
CA LEU A 188 -7.93 -16.73 -14.39
C LEU A 188 -8.98 -17.79 -14.04
N LEU A 189 -9.84 -17.54 -13.04
CA LEU A 189 -10.80 -18.55 -12.58
C LEU A 189 -11.82 -18.98 -13.66
N PRO A 190 -12.39 -18.08 -14.47
CA PRO A 190 -13.27 -18.49 -15.57
C PRO A 190 -12.56 -19.34 -16.63
N CYS A 191 -11.25 -19.19 -16.76
CA CYS A 191 -10.46 -20.02 -17.68
C CYS A 191 -10.19 -21.44 -17.12
N LEU A 192 -10.25 -21.62 -15.80
CA LEU A 192 -9.94 -22.88 -15.12
C LEU A 192 -11.20 -23.71 -14.85
N PHE A 193 -12.33 -23.07 -14.69
CA PHE A 193 -13.58 -23.72 -14.33
C PHE A 193 -14.66 -23.29 -15.33
N ASP A 194 -15.29 -24.26 -15.98
CA ASP A 194 -16.53 -24.03 -16.73
C ASP A 194 -17.64 -23.80 -15.68
N PHE A 195 -17.92 -22.54 -15.40
CA PHE A 195 -19.09 -22.14 -14.59
C PHE A 195 -20.30 -22.10 -15.54
N ASP A 196 -20.89 -23.26 -15.84
CA ASP A 196 -22.23 -23.38 -16.48
C ASP A 196 -23.34 -22.93 -15.50
#